data_fc964142b1c178a6d9a1fafd21e8cfa9
#
_entry.id   fc964142b1c178a6d9a1fafd21e8cfa9
#
_cell.length_a   1.000
_cell.length_b   1.000
_cell.length_c   1.000
_cell.angle_alpha   90.00
_cell.angle_beta   90.00
_cell.angle_gamma   90.00
#
_symmetry.space_group_name_H-M   'P 1'
#
loop_
_entity.id
_entity.type
_entity.pdbx_description
1 polymer ?
#
loop_
_entity_poly.entity_id
_entity_poly.type
_entity_poly.pdbx_seq_one_letter_code
_entity_poly.pdbx_strand_id
1 'polypeptide(L)'
;MSPIFYQKYWDFVGSSVINCVMNTLNSRRMPLGLNDTYICLIPKVKCPKKISEFRPISLCNIIYKVISKVLANRLKKILLEVISEEHSAFVPRRQITDNVFIAFETMHRINQKRDGKEGLMAIKLDMSKVYDRVKWAYLEEITRKLGFQERWISLTMMCVKTVSFSVLINGEPKGRIIPTIGLWQGDPLSPYLFLLCAEGLSAMLQREAYAGRIEGISVCREAPYISHLLFADDCMIFCKATMEEGNRVMGVLNNYEAASGQNLNKEKTSLFFFKNISRETKEKVKGLFGAQIIQQHETYLGLPPLVVRGRKKVSSRVKDQVGRKIIGWKGKLISNAGREILIKAVAQATPTYMMSCFLLPESLCNDLNSLARNFWWGQKENKRKVAWVSWEKLCTRKSEGGMGFKDLRAFNLALLAKQGWRILRKPNSLLHSVFKAKYSAMVSFMEAQLGRNPSYVWRSIVAA
;
A
#
# COMPACT_ATOMS: atom_id res chain seq x y z
N MET A 1 6.31 -29.62 -9.92
CA MET A 1 6.11 -30.22 -8.57
C MET A 1 5.49 -29.19 -7.65
N SER A 2 4.62 -29.58 -6.70
CA SER A 2 3.96 -28.68 -5.75
C SER A 2 4.91 -28.29 -4.60
N PRO A 3 4.69 -27.14 -3.90
CA PRO A 3 5.48 -26.77 -2.72
C PRO A 3 5.45 -27.84 -1.61
N ILE A 4 4.32 -28.53 -1.46
CA ILE A 4 4.16 -29.61 -0.45
C ILE A 4 5.13 -30.76 -0.69
N PHE A 5 5.45 -31.08 -1.96
CA PHE A 5 6.44 -32.08 -2.27
C PHE A 5 7.79 -31.75 -1.65
N TYR A 6 8.31 -30.53 -1.88
CA TYR A 6 9.58 -30.10 -1.33
C TYR A 6 9.57 -30.03 0.20
N GLN A 7 8.44 -29.69 0.82
CA GLN A 7 8.31 -29.66 2.28
C GLN A 7 8.33 -31.04 2.90
N LYS A 8 7.64 -32.01 2.29
CA LYS A 8 7.54 -33.39 2.82
C LYS A 8 8.81 -34.22 2.58
N TYR A 9 9.48 -33.99 1.47
CA TYR A 9 10.63 -34.79 1.02
C TYR A 9 11.94 -33.99 1.05
N TRP A 10 12.02 -32.98 1.92
CA TRP A 10 13.18 -32.12 1.99
C TRP A 10 14.48 -32.88 2.30
N ASP A 11 14.42 -33.89 3.17
CA ASP A 11 15.58 -34.70 3.55
C ASP A 11 16.16 -35.47 2.35
N PHE A 12 15.35 -35.77 1.33
CA PHE A 12 15.82 -36.45 0.11
C PHE A 12 16.24 -35.49 -1.01
N VAL A 13 15.48 -34.41 -1.21
CA VAL A 13 15.71 -33.52 -2.36
C VAL A 13 16.45 -32.23 -2.01
N GLY A 14 16.59 -31.91 -0.73
CA GLY A 14 17.12 -30.63 -0.27
C GLY A 14 18.54 -30.37 -0.75
N SER A 15 19.43 -31.35 -0.68
CA SER A 15 20.81 -31.23 -1.16
C SER A 15 20.88 -30.93 -2.67
N SER A 16 20.06 -31.59 -3.48
CA SER A 16 19.97 -31.33 -4.92
C SER A 16 19.43 -29.94 -5.23
N VAL A 17 18.41 -29.49 -4.49
CA VAL A 17 17.87 -28.13 -4.62
C VAL A 17 18.92 -27.09 -4.22
N ILE A 18 19.60 -27.27 -3.10
CA ILE A 18 20.68 -26.37 -2.64
C ILE A 18 21.77 -26.27 -3.69
N ASN A 19 22.25 -27.41 -4.20
CA ASN A 19 23.31 -27.47 -5.24
C ASN A 19 22.85 -26.74 -6.51
N CYS A 20 21.63 -26.96 -6.98
CA CYS A 20 21.06 -26.26 -8.13
C CYS A 20 21.04 -24.74 -7.93
N VAL A 21 20.55 -24.28 -6.77
CA VAL A 21 20.50 -22.86 -6.42
C VAL A 21 21.90 -22.25 -6.33
N MET A 22 22.83 -22.91 -5.63
CA MET A 22 24.20 -22.44 -5.45
C MET A 22 24.95 -22.37 -6.79
N ASN A 23 24.84 -23.41 -7.63
CA ASN A 23 25.41 -23.42 -8.96
C ASN A 23 24.88 -22.29 -9.84
N THR A 24 23.57 -22.03 -9.79
CA THR A 24 22.94 -20.94 -10.54
C THR A 24 23.46 -19.57 -10.07
N LEU A 25 23.55 -19.35 -8.76
CA LEU A 25 24.06 -18.09 -8.20
C LEU A 25 25.55 -17.86 -8.45
N ASN A 26 26.35 -18.93 -8.46
CA ASN A 26 27.79 -18.85 -8.70
C ASN A 26 28.11 -18.69 -10.19
N SER A 27 27.50 -19.49 -11.06
CA SER A 27 27.71 -19.43 -12.52
C SER A 27 27.03 -18.23 -13.18
N ARG A 28 26.01 -17.63 -12.53
CA ARG A 28 25.16 -16.61 -13.12
C ARG A 28 24.43 -17.06 -14.39
N ARG A 29 24.16 -18.36 -14.50
CA ARG A 29 23.43 -18.96 -15.62
C ARG A 29 22.22 -19.69 -15.11
N MET A 30 21.06 -19.34 -15.67
CA MET A 30 19.79 -20.01 -15.35
C MET A 30 19.72 -21.33 -16.08
N PRO A 31 19.52 -22.48 -15.41
CA PRO A 31 19.30 -23.75 -16.09
C PRO A 31 18.09 -23.66 -17.05
N LEU A 32 18.20 -24.32 -18.19
CA LEU A 32 17.14 -24.31 -19.21
C LEU A 32 15.82 -24.83 -18.64
N GLY A 33 14.74 -24.13 -18.95
CA GLY A 33 13.38 -24.46 -18.49
C GLY A 33 13.08 -24.11 -17.01
N LEU A 34 14.10 -23.72 -16.21
CA LEU A 34 13.88 -23.44 -14.79
C LEU A 34 13.08 -22.15 -14.56
N ASN A 35 13.18 -21.18 -15.47
CA ASN A 35 12.42 -19.92 -15.43
C ASN A 35 11.21 -19.91 -16.39
N ASP A 36 10.80 -21.07 -16.91
CA ASP A 36 9.55 -21.20 -17.64
C ASP A 36 8.38 -21.04 -16.67
N THR A 37 7.50 -20.12 -16.97
CA THR A 37 6.47 -19.61 -16.03
C THR A 37 5.10 -19.65 -16.67
N TYR A 38 4.10 -20.16 -15.97
CA TYR A 38 2.73 -20.13 -16.41
C TYR A 38 2.02 -18.86 -15.95
N ILE A 39 1.23 -18.26 -16.84
CA ILE A 39 0.37 -17.12 -16.51
C ILE A 39 -1.06 -17.62 -16.28
N CYS A 40 -1.58 -17.36 -15.07
CA CYS A 40 -2.97 -17.55 -14.72
C CYS A 40 -3.70 -16.21 -14.77
N LEU A 41 -4.83 -16.12 -15.48
CA LEU A 41 -5.63 -14.91 -15.61
C LEU A 41 -6.71 -14.88 -14.53
N ILE A 42 -6.57 -13.97 -13.55
CA ILE A 42 -7.53 -13.80 -12.45
C ILE A 42 -8.44 -12.60 -12.74
N PRO A 43 -9.78 -12.78 -12.75
CA PRO A 43 -10.74 -11.70 -13.00
C PRO A 43 -10.62 -10.55 -11.98
N LYS A 44 -10.59 -9.30 -12.45
CA LYS A 44 -10.70 -8.09 -11.61
C LYS A 44 -12.16 -7.72 -11.33
N VAL A 45 -13.07 -8.13 -12.21
CA VAL A 45 -14.51 -7.84 -12.16
C VAL A 45 -15.31 -9.14 -12.23
N LYS A 46 -16.58 -9.11 -11.80
CA LYS A 46 -17.42 -10.34 -11.74
C LYS A 46 -17.65 -11.02 -13.09
N CYS A 47 -17.77 -10.26 -14.17
CA CYS A 47 -18.01 -10.76 -15.53
C CYS A 47 -17.04 -10.08 -16.49
N PRO A 48 -15.77 -10.52 -16.57
CA PRO A 48 -14.79 -9.90 -17.43
C PRO A 48 -15.10 -10.16 -18.92
N LYS A 49 -15.07 -9.13 -19.75
CA LYS A 49 -15.28 -9.20 -21.20
C LYS A 49 -14.01 -8.92 -22.00
N LYS A 50 -13.02 -8.24 -21.38
CA LYS A 50 -11.77 -7.84 -22.03
C LYS A 50 -10.57 -8.39 -21.26
N ILE A 51 -9.47 -8.66 -21.94
CA ILE A 51 -8.21 -9.13 -21.33
C ILE A 51 -7.68 -8.13 -20.27
N SER A 52 -7.91 -6.83 -20.46
CA SER A 52 -7.53 -5.79 -19.49
C SER A 52 -8.23 -5.92 -18.14
N GLU A 53 -9.34 -6.63 -18.08
CA GLU A 53 -10.11 -6.90 -16.85
C GLU A 53 -9.61 -8.11 -16.08
N PHE A 54 -8.52 -8.74 -16.53
CA PHE A 54 -7.82 -9.79 -15.81
C PHE A 54 -6.50 -9.30 -15.24
N ARG A 55 -6.06 -9.94 -14.16
CA ARG A 55 -4.69 -9.82 -13.62
C ARG A 55 -3.89 -11.03 -14.06
N PRO A 56 -2.78 -10.86 -14.80
CA PRO A 56 -1.87 -11.96 -15.09
C PRO A 56 -1.05 -12.27 -13.83
N ILE A 57 -1.23 -13.46 -13.27
CA ILE A 57 -0.43 -13.94 -12.14
C ILE A 57 0.54 -15.01 -12.62
N SER A 58 1.81 -14.79 -12.36
CA SER A 58 2.90 -15.68 -12.76
C SER A 58 3.07 -16.82 -11.77
N LEU A 59 2.91 -18.05 -12.26
CA LEU A 59 3.12 -19.29 -11.52
C LEU A 59 4.53 -19.80 -11.80
N CYS A 60 5.53 -19.17 -11.19
CA CYS A 60 6.92 -19.53 -11.36
C CYS A 60 7.25 -20.90 -10.77
N ASN A 61 8.26 -21.57 -11.32
CA ASN A 61 8.83 -22.80 -10.79
C ASN A 61 9.31 -22.62 -9.33
N ILE A 62 9.17 -23.65 -8.50
CA ILE A 62 9.51 -23.57 -7.07
C ILE A 62 11.01 -23.33 -6.86
N ILE A 63 11.90 -24.01 -7.61
CA ILE A 63 13.34 -23.81 -7.48
C ILE A 63 13.72 -22.39 -7.91
N TYR A 64 13.13 -21.87 -9.00
CA TYR A 64 13.31 -20.48 -9.39
C TYR A 64 12.85 -19.52 -8.26
N LYS A 65 11.68 -19.79 -7.62
CA LYS A 65 11.24 -19.00 -6.47
C LYS A 65 12.22 -19.02 -5.31
N VAL A 66 12.96 -20.11 -5.09
CA VAL A 66 14.03 -20.15 -4.08
C VAL A 66 15.16 -19.21 -4.47
N ILE A 67 15.62 -19.26 -5.74
CA ILE A 67 16.68 -18.38 -6.26
C ILE A 67 16.28 -16.92 -6.10
N SER A 68 15.12 -16.51 -6.63
CA SER A 68 14.63 -15.15 -6.58
C SER A 68 14.38 -14.68 -5.15
N LYS A 69 13.93 -15.58 -4.24
CA LYS A 69 13.74 -15.28 -2.81
C LYS A 69 15.05 -15.04 -2.07
N VAL A 70 16.11 -15.81 -2.39
CA VAL A 70 17.45 -15.57 -1.83
C VAL A 70 17.93 -14.17 -2.21
N LEU A 71 17.82 -13.79 -3.48
CA LEU A 71 18.17 -12.44 -3.94
C LEU A 71 17.29 -11.36 -3.24
N ALA A 72 15.99 -11.56 -3.21
CA ALA A 72 15.07 -10.65 -2.53
C ALA A 72 15.41 -10.48 -1.04
N ASN A 73 15.75 -11.55 -0.32
CA ASN A 73 16.13 -11.48 1.10
C ASN A 73 17.47 -10.76 1.32
N ARG A 74 18.41 -10.86 0.40
CA ARG A 74 19.66 -10.07 0.44
C ARG A 74 19.38 -8.60 0.19
N LEU A 75 18.59 -8.28 -0.83
CA LEU A 75 18.21 -6.92 -1.17
C LEU A 75 17.49 -6.22 -0.02
N LYS A 76 16.59 -6.92 0.68
CA LYS A 76 15.88 -6.37 1.86
C LYS A 76 16.79 -5.79 2.93
N LYS A 77 18.01 -6.28 3.09
CA LYS A 77 18.92 -5.83 4.15
C LYS A 77 19.41 -4.40 3.92
N ILE A 78 19.49 -3.97 2.67
CA ILE A 78 20.03 -2.66 2.27
C ILE A 78 18.95 -1.68 1.79
N LEU A 79 17.67 -2.09 1.70
CA LEU A 79 16.60 -1.22 1.19
C LEU A 79 16.42 0.07 2.00
N LEU A 80 16.71 0.05 3.30
CA LEU A 80 16.62 1.26 4.13
C LEU A 80 17.66 2.32 3.76
N GLU A 81 18.78 1.91 3.16
CA GLU A 81 19.87 2.78 2.75
C GLU A 81 19.69 3.29 1.31
N VAL A 82 19.03 2.48 0.48
CA VAL A 82 18.91 2.74 -0.97
C VAL A 82 17.60 3.45 -1.33
N ILE A 83 16.52 3.21 -0.55
CA ILE A 83 15.18 3.73 -0.85
C ILE A 83 14.88 4.95 0.04
N SER A 84 14.53 6.06 -0.60
CA SER A 84 14.18 7.34 0.03
C SER A 84 13.05 7.19 1.06
N GLU A 85 12.99 8.09 2.05
CA GLU A 85 12.02 8.03 3.16
C GLU A 85 10.57 8.20 2.71
N GLU A 86 10.35 8.85 1.59
CA GLU A 86 9.04 9.09 0.98
C GLU A 86 8.39 7.80 0.45
N HIS A 87 9.17 6.71 0.28
CA HIS A 87 8.67 5.44 -0.22
C HIS A 87 8.55 4.40 0.90
N SER A 88 7.35 3.93 1.20
CA SER A 88 7.11 3.01 2.33
C SER A 88 6.78 1.57 1.94
N ALA A 89 6.37 1.29 0.70
CA ALA A 89 5.96 -0.05 0.28
C ALA A 89 7.15 -1.03 0.28
N PHE A 90 6.96 -2.24 0.79
CA PHE A 90 7.91 -3.35 0.81
C PHE A 90 9.26 -3.07 1.50
N VAL A 91 9.50 -1.86 2.00
CA VAL A 91 10.72 -1.49 2.73
C VAL A 91 10.60 -1.98 4.18
N PRO A 92 11.61 -2.71 4.71
CA PRO A 92 11.58 -3.18 6.08
C PRO A 92 11.33 -2.04 7.08
N ARG A 93 10.57 -2.33 8.14
CA ARG A 93 10.24 -1.37 9.21
C ARG A 93 9.37 -0.17 8.82
N ARG A 94 9.12 0.11 7.54
CA ARG A 94 8.14 1.11 7.08
C ARG A 94 6.76 0.46 6.97
N GLN A 95 5.70 1.24 7.13
CA GLN A 95 4.32 0.75 7.05
C GLN A 95 3.48 1.65 6.17
N ILE A 96 2.42 1.09 5.59
CA ILE A 96 1.43 1.85 4.82
C ILE A 96 0.83 3.01 5.63
N THR A 97 0.70 2.83 6.96
CA THR A 97 0.21 3.87 7.87
C THR A 97 1.11 5.10 7.93
N ASP A 98 2.42 4.97 7.65
CA ASP A 98 3.35 6.09 7.65
C ASP A 98 2.99 7.07 6.53
N ASN A 99 2.80 6.58 5.30
CA ASN A 99 2.33 7.40 4.17
C ASN A 99 0.94 7.98 4.42
N VAL A 100 0.02 7.18 4.98
CA VAL A 100 -1.32 7.65 5.32
C VAL A 100 -1.23 8.84 6.27
N PHE A 101 -0.49 8.75 7.34
CA PHE A 101 -0.40 9.81 8.34
C PHE A 101 0.21 11.08 7.77
N ILE A 102 1.32 10.97 7.03
CA ILE A 102 1.96 12.13 6.39
C ILE A 102 1.00 12.76 5.37
N ALA A 103 0.39 11.97 4.49
CA ALA A 103 -0.55 12.47 3.49
C ALA A 103 -1.74 13.19 4.14
N PHE A 104 -2.31 12.62 5.21
CA PHE A 104 -3.43 13.24 5.92
C PHE A 104 -3.04 14.52 6.66
N GLU A 105 -1.85 14.60 7.25
CA GLU A 105 -1.32 15.83 7.84
C GLU A 105 -1.11 16.92 6.79
N THR A 106 -0.52 16.57 5.65
CA THR A 106 -0.30 17.47 4.53
C THR A 106 -1.63 17.95 3.93
N MET A 107 -2.57 17.06 3.69
CA MET A 107 -3.92 17.41 3.22
C MET A 107 -4.70 18.24 4.24
N HIS A 108 -4.52 17.99 5.54
CA HIS A 108 -5.11 18.81 6.59
C HIS A 108 -4.57 20.24 6.53
N ARG A 109 -3.26 20.41 6.32
CA ARG A 109 -2.63 21.71 6.09
C ARG A 109 -3.19 22.42 4.86
N ILE A 110 -3.31 21.71 3.73
CA ILE A 110 -3.92 22.21 2.50
C ILE A 110 -5.35 22.74 2.78
N ASN A 111 -6.15 22.04 3.57
CA ASN A 111 -7.53 22.40 3.87
C ASN A 111 -7.68 23.57 4.87
N GLN A 112 -6.65 23.83 5.68
CA GLN A 112 -6.69 24.88 6.73
C GLN A 112 -6.17 26.23 6.26
N LYS A 113 -5.29 26.27 5.26
CA LYS A 113 -4.72 27.53 4.76
C LYS A 113 -5.85 28.37 4.15
N ARG A 114 -6.30 29.41 4.84
CA ARG A 114 -7.38 30.31 4.39
C ARG A 114 -6.85 31.57 3.73
N ASP A 115 -5.59 31.95 4.04
CA ASP A 115 -4.99 33.20 3.62
C ASP A 115 -3.74 32.95 2.78
N GLY A 116 -3.47 33.86 1.85
CA GLY A 116 -2.31 33.85 0.96
C GLY A 116 -2.67 33.73 -0.52
N LYS A 117 -1.88 34.43 -1.36
CA LYS A 117 -2.03 34.46 -2.83
C LYS A 117 -1.57 33.13 -3.49
N GLU A 118 -0.75 32.34 -2.81
CA GLU A 118 -0.20 31.10 -3.34
C GLU A 118 -1.06 29.91 -2.96
N GLY A 119 -1.65 29.29 -3.97
CA GLY A 119 -2.43 28.06 -3.82
C GLY A 119 -1.52 26.83 -3.70
N LEU A 120 -2.00 25.81 -2.99
CA LEU A 120 -1.35 24.50 -2.89
C LEU A 120 -2.18 23.45 -3.59
N MET A 121 -1.54 22.45 -4.17
CA MET A 121 -2.22 21.31 -4.77
C MET A 121 -1.55 19.99 -4.38
N ALA A 122 -2.36 18.93 -4.39
CA ALA A 122 -1.88 17.55 -4.34
C ALA A 122 -2.33 16.83 -5.61
N ILE A 123 -1.42 16.08 -6.20
CA ILE A 123 -1.62 15.31 -7.42
C ILE A 123 -1.52 13.84 -7.04
N LYS A 124 -2.61 13.11 -7.16
CA LYS A 124 -2.59 11.66 -7.02
C LYS A 124 -2.40 11.04 -8.38
N LEU A 125 -1.28 10.40 -8.59
CA LEU A 125 -0.94 9.72 -9.84
C LEU A 125 -1.39 8.26 -9.78
N ASP A 126 -1.94 7.78 -10.89
CA ASP A 126 -2.15 6.36 -11.17
C ASP A 126 -1.27 5.97 -12.36
N MET A 127 -0.44 4.96 -12.19
CA MET A 127 0.42 4.48 -13.26
C MET A 127 -0.20 3.26 -13.95
N SER A 128 -0.20 3.25 -15.28
CA SER A 128 -0.79 2.15 -16.05
C SER A 128 0.14 0.95 -16.14
N LYS A 129 -0.31 -0.23 -15.68
CA LYS A 129 0.41 -1.50 -15.83
C LYS A 129 1.89 -1.40 -15.42
N VAL A 130 2.13 -0.85 -14.24
CA VAL A 130 3.46 -0.46 -13.75
C VAL A 130 4.51 -1.58 -13.80
N TYR A 131 4.11 -2.82 -13.49
CA TYR A 131 5.02 -3.98 -13.58
C TYR A 131 5.29 -4.36 -15.03
N ASP A 132 4.27 -4.40 -15.89
CA ASP A 132 4.36 -4.94 -17.24
C ASP A 132 5.20 -4.07 -18.19
N ARG A 133 5.45 -2.79 -17.82
CA ARG A 133 6.06 -1.79 -18.70
C ARG A 133 7.51 -1.44 -18.39
N VAL A 134 8.07 -1.93 -17.28
CA VAL A 134 9.44 -1.63 -16.88
C VAL A 134 10.43 -2.04 -17.97
N LYS A 135 11.15 -1.07 -18.53
CA LYS A 135 12.25 -1.35 -19.48
C LYS A 135 13.43 -1.97 -18.74
N TRP A 136 13.93 -3.07 -19.22
CA TRP A 136 15.05 -3.78 -18.59
C TRP A 136 16.35 -2.99 -18.62
N ALA A 137 16.61 -2.23 -19.70
CA ALA A 137 17.74 -1.33 -19.77
C ALA A 137 17.69 -0.24 -18.68
N TYR A 138 16.50 0.31 -18.42
CA TYR A 138 16.30 1.26 -17.33
C TYR A 138 16.55 0.62 -15.95
N LEU A 139 16.00 -0.57 -15.71
CA LEU A 139 16.21 -1.30 -14.46
C LEU A 139 17.71 -1.57 -14.23
N GLU A 140 18.44 -1.99 -15.25
CA GLU A 140 19.88 -2.25 -15.20
C GLU A 140 20.66 -0.98 -14.86
N GLU A 141 20.37 0.12 -15.57
CA GLU A 141 21.05 1.40 -15.36
C GLU A 141 20.73 2.05 -14.01
N ILE A 142 19.47 2.06 -13.58
CA ILE A 142 19.10 2.61 -12.27
C ILE A 142 19.74 1.81 -11.14
N THR A 143 19.82 0.48 -11.26
CA THR A 143 20.47 -0.38 -10.27
C THR A 143 21.97 -0.05 -10.19
N ARG A 144 22.63 0.20 -11.34
CA ARG A 144 24.03 0.63 -11.40
C ARG A 144 24.21 2.01 -10.73
N LYS A 145 23.34 2.97 -11.02
CA LYS A 145 23.40 4.32 -10.41
C LYS A 145 23.13 4.32 -8.90
N LEU A 146 22.38 3.36 -8.40
CA LEU A 146 22.18 3.14 -6.97
C LEU A 146 23.38 2.48 -6.27
N GLY A 147 24.50 2.23 -7.00
CA GLY A 147 25.76 1.72 -6.44
C GLY A 147 25.86 0.21 -6.32
N PHE A 148 24.97 -0.55 -6.94
CA PHE A 148 25.08 -2.01 -6.92
C PHE A 148 26.22 -2.51 -7.80
N GLN A 149 26.95 -3.52 -7.31
CA GLN A 149 28.02 -4.15 -8.05
C GLN A 149 27.51 -4.92 -9.29
N GLU A 150 28.31 -4.97 -10.36
CA GLU A 150 27.96 -5.65 -11.61
C GLU A 150 27.60 -7.14 -11.42
N ARG A 151 28.21 -7.80 -10.43
CA ARG A 151 27.84 -9.18 -10.07
C ARG A 151 26.37 -9.28 -9.62
N TRP A 152 25.90 -8.31 -8.82
CA TRP A 152 24.51 -8.26 -8.36
C TRP A 152 23.56 -7.96 -9.52
N ILE A 153 23.92 -6.97 -10.34
CA ILE A 153 23.13 -6.56 -11.52
C ILE A 153 22.98 -7.77 -12.45
N SER A 154 24.07 -8.47 -12.77
CA SER A 154 24.06 -9.66 -13.61
C SER A 154 23.14 -10.77 -13.08
N LEU A 155 23.15 -11.06 -11.76
CA LEU A 155 22.27 -12.04 -11.13
C LEU A 155 20.79 -11.63 -11.22
N THR A 156 20.52 -10.36 -10.99
CA THR A 156 19.17 -9.80 -11.07
C THR A 156 18.65 -9.86 -12.50
N MET A 157 19.45 -9.40 -13.46
CA MET A 157 19.09 -9.40 -14.87
C MET A 157 18.99 -10.81 -15.47
N MET A 158 19.74 -11.77 -14.96
CA MET A 158 19.56 -13.19 -15.28
C MET A 158 18.13 -13.63 -14.93
N CYS A 159 17.64 -13.34 -13.72
CA CYS A 159 16.27 -13.69 -13.32
C CYS A 159 15.23 -13.03 -14.23
N VAL A 160 15.47 -11.78 -14.65
CA VAL A 160 14.55 -11.00 -15.47
C VAL A 160 14.58 -11.41 -16.95
N LYS A 161 15.77 -11.61 -17.54
CA LYS A 161 15.93 -11.80 -19.00
C LYS A 161 15.70 -13.25 -19.47
N THR A 162 15.73 -14.25 -18.57
CA THR A 162 15.64 -15.67 -18.97
C THR A 162 14.24 -16.26 -18.92
N VAL A 163 13.23 -15.47 -18.55
CA VAL A 163 11.85 -15.96 -18.41
C VAL A 163 11.22 -16.27 -19.76
N SER A 164 10.42 -17.33 -19.81
CA SER A 164 9.43 -17.56 -20.85
C SER A 164 8.04 -17.79 -20.23
N PHE A 165 6.99 -17.35 -20.92
CA PHE A 165 5.62 -17.50 -20.45
C PHE A 165 4.81 -18.41 -21.34
N SER A 166 3.90 -19.19 -20.71
CA SER A 166 2.78 -19.84 -21.38
C SER A 166 1.48 -19.50 -20.61
N VAL A 167 0.42 -19.20 -21.33
CA VAL A 167 -0.86 -18.83 -20.71
C VAL A 167 -1.66 -20.10 -20.41
N LEU A 168 -2.15 -20.24 -19.17
CA LEU A 168 -3.05 -21.32 -18.81
C LEU A 168 -4.46 -21.04 -19.33
N ILE A 169 -4.91 -21.89 -20.27
CA ILE A 169 -6.27 -21.89 -20.80
C ILE A 169 -6.90 -23.24 -20.45
N ASN A 170 -7.93 -23.22 -19.62
CA ASN A 170 -8.60 -24.44 -19.11
C ASN A 170 -7.62 -25.44 -18.44
N GLY A 171 -6.59 -24.91 -17.76
CA GLY A 171 -5.59 -25.72 -17.07
C GLY A 171 -4.40 -26.18 -17.93
N GLU A 172 -4.45 -26.00 -19.25
CA GLU A 172 -3.37 -26.33 -20.17
C GLU A 172 -2.51 -25.13 -20.55
N PRO A 173 -1.17 -25.26 -20.56
CA PRO A 173 -0.28 -24.20 -21.04
C PRO A 173 -0.36 -24.06 -22.57
N LYS A 174 -0.70 -22.85 -23.04
CA LYS A 174 -0.78 -22.54 -24.47
C LYS A 174 0.19 -21.40 -24.83
N GLY A 175 0.80 -21.51 -25.98
CA GLY A 175 1.75 -20.56 -26.54
C GLY A 175 3.07 -20.44 -25.77
N ARG A 176 4.04 -19.78 -26.38
CA ARG A 176 5.31 -19.41 -25.75
C ARG A 176 5.58 -17.94 -26.02
N ILE A 177 5.69 -17.14 -24.96
CA ILE A 177 5.93 -15.70 -25.02
C ILE A 177 7.28 -15.43 -24.37
N ILE A 178 8.18 -14.80 -25.09
CA ILE A 178 9.46 -14.32 -24.58
C ILE A 178 9.33 -12.81 -24.44
N PRO A 179 9.24 -12.28 -23.21
CA PRO A 179 9.11 -10.84 -22.99
C PRO A 179 10.44 -10.12 -23.26
N THR A 180 10.35 -8.84 -23.58
CA THR A 180 11.51 -7.94 -23.74
C THR A 180 11.49 -6.80 -22.73
N ILE A 181 10.38 -6.66 -21.98
CA ILE A 181 10.14 -5.66 -20.94
C ILE A 181 9.28 -6.27 -19.83
N GLY A 182 9.20 -5.56 -18.74
CA GLY A 182 8.28 -5.86 -17.64
C GLY A 182 8.90 -6.67 -16.51
N LEU A 183 8.16 -6.68 -15.40
CA LEU A 183 8.38 -7.49 -14.21
C LEU A 183 7.10 -8.29 -13.94
N TRP A 184 7.19 -9.42 -13.24
CA TRP A 184 6.05 -10.33 -13.12
C TRP A 184 5.38 -10.29 -11.76
N GLN A 185 4.06 -10.30 -11.77
CA GLN A 185 3.27 -10.46 -10.55
C GLN A 185 3.32 -11.93 -10.10
N GLY A 186 3.91 -12.18 -8.92
CA GLY A 186 4.04 -13.53 -8.35
C GLY A 186 5.49 -14.00 -8.19
N ASP A 187 6.46 -13.31 -8.77
CA ASP A 187 7.88 -13.49 -8.49
C ASP A 187 8.28 -12.80 -7.18
N PRO A 188 9.03 -13.47 -6.28
CA PRO A 188 9.48 -12.90 -5.02
C PRO A 188 10.42 -11.69 -5.13
N LEU A 189 11.13 -11.53 -6.23
CA LEU A 189 12.11 -10.46 -6.44
C LEU A 189 11.47 -9.22 -7.09
N SER A 190 10.49 -9.40 -7.97
CA SER A 190 9.86 -8.32 -8.75
C SER A 190 9.37 -7.11 -7.95
N PRO A 191 8.73 -7.24 -6.76
CA PRO A 191 8.34 -6.07 -5.97
C PRO A 191 9.51 -5.18 -5.56
N TYR A 192 10.67 -5.75 -5.29
CA TYR A 192 11.87 -5.01 -4.89
C TYR A 192 12.56 -4.36 -6.06
N LEU A 193 12.57 -5.03 -7.23
CA LEU A 193 13.07 -4.43 -8.47
C LEU A 193 12.22 -3.24 -8.89
N PHE A 194 10.91 -3.36 -8.70
CA PHE A 194 10.00 -2.23 -8.92
C PHE A 194 10.31 -1.05 -8.00
N LEU A 195 10.64 -1.29 -6.71
CA LEU A 195 11.07 -0.22 -5.81
C LEU A 195 12.31 0.52 -6.32
N LEU A 196 13.33 -0.22 -6.81
CA LEU A 196 14.53 0.41 -7.39
C LEU A 196 14.17 1.28 -8.61
N CYS A 197 13.23 0.83 -9.44
CA CYS A 197 12.73 1.64 -10.57
C CYS A 197 12.00 2.90 -10.10
N ALA A 198 11.13 2.79 -9.09
CA ALA A 198 10.36 3.91 -8.56
C ALA A 198 11.24 4.92 -7.82
N GLU A 199 12.38 4.49 -7.26
CA GLU A 199 13.36 5.37 -6.64
C GLU A 199 13.93 6.37 -7.64
N GLY A 200 14.03 6.02 -8.92
CA GLY A 200 14.39 6.97 -9.97
C GLY A 200 13.41 8.14 -10.11
N LEU A 201 12.09 7.90 -9.97
CA LEU A 201 11.09 8.97 -9.93
C LEU A 201 11.26 9.83 -8.67
N SER A 202 11.45 9.19 -7.51
CA SER A 202 11.69 9.88 -6.25
C SER A 202 12.90 10.80 -6.34
N ALA A 203 14.03 10.31 -6.83
CA ALA A 203 15.26 11.09 -7.00
C ALA A 203 15.08 12.29 -7.96
N MET A 204 14.32 12.12 -9.05
CA MET A 204 14.03 13.21 -9.97
C MET A 204 13.16 14.30 -9.31
N LEU A 205 12.13 13.92 -8.55
CA LEU A 205 11.28 14.85 -7.80
C LEU A 205 12.07 15.57 -6.69
N GLN A 206 12.89 14.84 -5.95
CA GLN A 206 13.79 15.42 -4.93
C GLN A 206 14.77 16.42 -5.53
N ARG A 207 15.37 16.12 -6.68
CA ARG A 207 16.28 17.04 -7.39
C ARG A 207 15.59 18.36 -7.73
N GLU A 208 14.35 18.32 -8.21
CA GLU A 208 13.59 19.54 -8.51
C GLU A 208 13.23 20.30 -7.21
N ALA A 209 12.93 19.57 -6.13
CA ALA A 209 12.66 20.16 -4.82
C ALA A 209 13.91 20.82 -4.21
N TYR A 210 15.06 20.16 -4.22
CA TYR A 210 16.33 20.74 -3.74
C TYR A 210 16.77 21.96 -4.54
N ALA A 211 16.45 21.99 -5.83
CA ALA A 211 16.72 23.14 -6.69
C ALA A 211 15.70 24.28 -6.51
N GLY A 212 14.74 24.15 -5.59
CA GLY A 212 13.69 25.15 -5.36
C GLY A 212 12.69 25.31 -6.51
N ARG A 213 12.67 24.41 -7.50
CA ARG A 213 11.78 24.47 -8.66
C ARG A 213 10.43 23.78 -8.43
N ILE A 214 10.35 22.92 -7.43
CA ILE A 214 9.11 22.38 -6.88
C ILE A 214 9.18 22.63 -5.37
N GLU A 215 8.28 23.45 -4.85
CA GLU A 215 8.18 23.67 -3.42
C GLU A 215 7.15 22.68 -2.85
N GLY A 216 7.65 21.71 -2.10
CA GLY A 216 6.79 20.77 -1.38
C GLY A 216 5.90 21.47 -0.37
N ILE A 217 5.10 20.71 0.34
CA ILE A 217 4.21 21.25 1.38
C ILE A 217 4.75 20.92 2.76
N SER A 218 5.04 21.94 3.55
CA SER A 218 5.35 21.80 4.97
C SER A 218 4.08 21.92 5.81
N VAL A 219 3.90 21.00 6.79
CA VAL A 219 2.72 20.99 7.68
C VAL A 219 2.75 22.11 8.70
N CYS A 220 3.95 22.63 9.05
CA CYS A 220 4.19 23.80 9.90
C CYS A 220 5.57 24.39 9.57
N ARG A 221 5.93 25.52 10.19
CA ARG A 221 7.13 26.30 9.85
C ARG A 221 8.44 25.53 9.94
N GLU A 222 8.56 24.61 10.91
CA GLU A 222 9.78 23.82 11.19
C GLU A 222 9.71 22.39 10.65
N ALA A 223 8.61 22.00 10.03
CA ALA A 223 8.46 20.65 9.48
C ALA A 223 9.15 20.51 8.12
N PRO A 224 9.63 19.32 7.77
CA PRO A 224 10.19 19.07 6.47
C PRO A 224 9.17 19.35 5.35
N TYR A 225 9.67 19.80 4.21
CA TYR A 225 8.85 19.93 3.01
C TYR A 225 8.62 18.57 2.36
N ILE A 226 7.37 18.22 2.17
CA ILE A 226 6.95 16.99 1.52
C ILE A 226 6.63 17.30 0.05
N SER A 227 7.48 16.86 -0.86
CA SER A 227 7.26 17.01 -2.31
C SER A 227 6.45 15.85 -2.88
N HIS A 228 6.62 14.64 -2.35
CA HIS A 228 5.90 13.45 -2.81
C HIS A 228 5.88 12.35 -1.75
N LEU A 229 4.98 11.37 -1.97
CA LEU A 229 4.90 10.11 -1.21
C LEU A 229 4.63 8.97 -2.18
N LEU A 230 5.39 7.88 -2.04
CA LEU A 230 5.27 6.68 -2.86
C LEU A 230 4.88 5.47 -2.01
N PHE A 231 3.92 4.70 -2.49
CA PHE A 231 3.57 3.40 -1.93
C PHE A 231 3.29 2.41 -3.06
N ALA A 232 4.29 1.68 -3.49
CA ALA A 232 4.26 0.86 -4.69
C ALA A 232 3.87 1.71 -5.91
N ASP A 233 2.74 1.42 -6.54
CA ASP A 233 2.18 2.13 -7.70
C ASP A 233 1.40 3.40 -7.34
N ASP A 234 0.97 3.55 -6.09
CA ASP A 234 0.32 4.77 -5.61
C ASP A 234 1.36 5.88 -5.37
N CYS A 235 1.24 6.97 -6.10
CA CYS A 235 2.09 8.16 -5.95
C CYS A 235 1.24 9.39 -5.67
N MET A 236 1.68 10.21 -4.70
CA MET A 236 1.09 11.50 -4.40
C MET A 236 2.17 12.58 -4.42
N ILE A 237 1.99 13.60 -5.25
CA ILE A 237 2.91 14.76 -5.37
C ILE A 237 2.24 15.97 -4.74
N PHE A 238 3.02 16.77 -4.02
CA PHE A 238 2.58 17.99 -3.36
C PHE A 238 3.39 19.17 -3.87
N CYS A 239 2.72 20.22 -4.33
CA CYS A 239 3.38 21.39 -4.88
C CYS A 239 2.47 22.63 -4.83
N LYS A 240 2.99 23.79 -5.25
CA LYS A 240 2.17 24.98 -5.47
C LYS A 240 1.26 24.80 -6.67
N ALA A 241 0.07 25.37 -6.61
CA ALA A 241 -0.89 25.33 -7.71
C ALA A 241 -0.61 26.42 -8.74
N THR A 242 0.58 26.40 -9.32
CA THR A 242 1.04 27.29 -10.39
C THR A 242 1.29 26.52 -11.67
N MET A 243 1.19 27.17 -12.82
CA MET A 243 1.54 26.55 -14.10
C MET A 243 3.03 26.23 -14.20
N GLU A 244 3.88 26.99 -13.53
CA GLU A 244 5.31 26.77 -13.51
C GLU A 244 5.66 25.45 -12.83
N GLU A 245 5.24 25.24 -11.57
CA GLU A 245 5.48 23.99 -10.87
C GLU A 245 4.74 22.81 -11.53
N GLY A 246 3.53 23.03 -12.03
CA GLY A 246 2.80 22.02 -12.81
C GLY A 246 3.58 21.54 -14.03
N ASN A 247 4.17 22.45 -14.81
CA ASN A 247 5.01 22.10 -15.96
C ASN A 247 6.29 21.39 -15.54
N ARG A 248 6.91 21.76 -14.40
CA ARG A 248 8.08 21.05 -13.86
C ARG A 248 7.76 19.62 -13.49
N VAL A 249 6.68 19.41 -12.73
CA VAL A 249 6.20 18.06 -12.38
C VAL A 249 5.93 17.24 -13.65
N MET A 250 5.24 17.84 -14.64
CA MET A 250 4.96 17.14 -15.90
C MET A 250 6.24 16.81 -16.67
N GLY A 251 7.22 17.69 -16.67
CA GLY A 251 8.54 17.44 -17.27
C GLY A 251 9.26 16.27 -16.61
N VAL A 252 9.24 16.18 -15.27
CA VAL A 252 9.77 15.02 -14.53
C VAL A 252 9.04 13.73 -14.93
N LEU A 253 7.70 13.76 -14.98
CA LEU A 253 6.90 12.59 -15.34
C LEU A 253 7.18 12.11 -16.77
N ASN A 254 7.24 13.03 -17.73
CA ASN A 254 7.55 12.70 -19.13
C ASN A 254 8.95 12.09 -19.27
N ASN A 255 9.96 12.65 -18.57
CA ASN A 255 11.31 12.09 -18.58
C ASN A 255 11.35 10.70 -17.94
N TYR A 256 10.61 10.51 -16.84
CA TYR A 256 10.50 9.20 -16.20
C TYR A 256 9.78 8.18 -17.09
N GLU A 257 8.69 8.56 -17.76
CA GLU A 257 7.98 7.70 -18.72
C GLU A 257 8.90 7.30 -19.89
N ALA A 258 9.63 8.24 -20.46
CA ALA A 258 10.57 7.98 -21.55
C ALA A 258 11.69 7.00 -21.14
N ALA A 259 12.24 7.17 -19.94
CA ALA A 259 13.31 6.32 -19.43
C ALA A 259 12.80 4.94 -18.98
N SER A 260 11.81 4.90 -18.11
CA SER A 260 11.34 3.67 -17.44
C SER A 260 10.40 2.83 -18.28
N GLY A 261 9.69 3.44 -19.24
CA GLY A 261 8.60 2.82 -20.01
C GLY A 261 7.24 2.82 -19.29
N GLN A 262 7.20 3.27 -18.05
CA GLN A 262 5.95 3.38 -17.27
C GLN A 262 5.14 4.58 -17.78
N ASN A 263 3.82 4.47 -17.84
CA ASN A 263 2.97 5.53 -18.37
C ASN A 263 1.96 6.00 -17.33
N LEU A 264 1.79 7.31 -17.27
CA LEU A 264 0.77 7.95 -16.46
C LEU A 264 -0.65 7.60 -17.00
N ASN A 265 -1.54 7.19 -16.10
CA ASN A 265 -2.95 7.03 -16.41
C ASN A 265 -3.68 8.35 -16.15
N LYS A 266 -3.80 9.18 -17.20
CA LYS A 266 -4.43 10.50 -17.09
C LYS A 266 -5.89 10.45 -16.62
N GLU A 267 -6.65 9.44 -17.04
CA GLU A 267 -8.07 9.28 -16.66
C GLU A 267 -8.28 9.01 -15.17
N LYS A 268 -7.32 8.32 -14.55
CA LYS A 268 -7.36 7.99 -13.11
C LYS A 268 -6.51 8.92 -12.25
N THR A 269 -5.71 9.78 -12.86
CA THR A 269 -4.97 10.82 -12.15
C THR A 269 -5.93 11.88 -11.65
N SER A 270 -5.74 12.33 -10.42
CA SER A 270 -6.65 13.26 -9.78
C SER A 270 -5.92 14.42 -9.11
N LEU A 271 -6.53 15.59 -9.18
CA LEU A 271 -6.02 16.84 -8.66
C LEU A 271 -6.87 17.33 -7.49
N PHE A 272 -6.22 17.65 -6.38
CA PHE A 272 -6.81 18.26 -5.20
C PHE A 272 -6.25 19.67 -5.05
N PHE A 273 -7.14 20.66 -5.06
CA PHE A 273 -6.76 22.05 -4.93
C PHE A 273 -7.19 22.64 -3.61
N PHE A 274 -6.41 23.61 -3.16
CA PHE A 274 -6.79 24.51 -2.10
C PHE A 274 -8.06 25.32 -2.46
N LYS A 275 -8.85 25.71 -1.46
CA LYS A 275 -10.16 26.35 -1.72
C LYS A 275 -10.08 27.68 -2.45
N ASN A 276 -9.03 28.48 -2.23
CA ASN A 276 -8.91 29.85 -2.73
C ASN A 276 -8.21 29.95 -4.10
N ILE A 277 -7.96 28.84 -4.78
CA ILE A 277 -7.40 28.88 -6.12
C ILE A 277 -8.48 29.27 -7.13
N SER A 278 -8.15 30.19 -8.03
CA SER A 278 -9.07 30.63 -9.08
C SER A 278 -9.53 29.47 -9.95
N ARG A 279 -10.75 29.59 -10.48
CA ARG A 279 -11.28 28.58 -11.40
C ARG A 279 -10.41 28.47 -12.66
N GLU A 280 -9.91 29.58 -13.14
CA GLU A 280 -9.02 29.63 -14.32
C GLU A 280 -7.72 28.83 -14.08
N THR A 281 -7.03 29.04 -12.95
CA THR A 281 -5.83 28.26 -12.61
C THR A 281 -6.12 26.77 -12.51
N LYS A 282 -7.25 26.39 -11.87
CA LYS A 282 -7.67 24.99 -11.77
C LYS A 282 -7.87 24.34 -13.15
N GLU A 283 -8.54 25.02 -14.06
CA GLU A 283 -8.79 24.48 -15.42
C GLU A 283 -7.49 24.43 -16.26
N LYS A 284 -6.59 25.40 -16.13
CA LYS A 284 -5.28 25.36 -16.80
C LYS A 284 -4.44 24.18 -16.32
N VAL A 285 -4.31 23.99 -15.00
CA VAL A 285 -3.58 22.85 -14.43
C VAL A 285 -4.24 21.51 -14.78
N LYS A 286 -5.57 21.45 -14.74
CA LYS A 286 -6.32 20.27 -15.18
C LYS A 286 -6.02 19.90 -16.63
N GLY A 287 -6.02 20.90 -17.53
CA GLY A 287 -5.66 20.71 -18.94
C GLY A 287 -4.23 20.17 -19.11
N LEU A 288 -3.28 20.67 -18.34
CA LEU A 288 -1.89 20.21 -18.35
C LEU A 288 -1.75 18.71 -18.04
N PHE A 289 -2.39 18.25 -16.96
CA PHE A 289 -2.33 16.85 -16.54
C PHE A 289 -3.32 15.93 -17.26
N GLY A 290 -4.31 16.47 -17.95
CA GLY A 290 -5.43 15.70 -18.51
C GLY A 290 -6.22 14.95 -17.44
N ALA A 291 -6.19 15.44 -16.21
CA ALA A 291 -6.66 14.76 -15.00
C ALA A 291 -8.02 15.28 -14.54
N GLN A 292 -8.67 14.59 -13.62
CA GLN A 292 -9.93 15.04 -13.04
C GLN A 292 -9.70 15.88 -11.77
N ILE A 293 -10.45 16.99 -11.65
CA ILE A 293 -10.47 17.76 -10.40
C ILE A 293 -11.45 17.10 -9.43
N ILE A 294 -10.95 16.67 -8.28
CA ILE A 294 -11.77 16.01 -7.27
C ILE A 294 -11.90 16.90 -6.04
N GLN A 295 -13.13 17.17 -5.67
CA GLN A 295 -13.40 18.08 -4.55
C GLN A 295 -13.33 17.41 -3.16
N GLN A 296 -13.67 16.12 -2.98
CA GLN A 296 -13.76 15.55 -1.62
C GLN A 296 -13.82 14.01 -1.48
N HIS A 297 -13.79 13.17 -2.51
CA HIS A 297 -14.25 11.77 -2.38
C HIS A 297 -13.28 10.66 -2.79
N GLU A 298 -12.04 10.94 -3.11
CA GLU A 298 -11.09 9.89 -3.42
C GLU A 298 -10.46 9.27 -2.19
N THR A 299 -10.29 7.96 -2.28
CA THR A 299 -9.55 7.19 -1.28
C THR A 299 -8.05 7.28 -1.55
N TYR A 300 -7.26 7.52 -0.51
CA TYR A 300 -5.81 7.34 -0.57
C TYR A 300 -5.44 6.07 0.19
N LEU A 301 -4.71 5.17 -0.47
CA LEU A 301 -4.34 3.85 0.08
C LEU A 301 -5.52 3.10 0.71
N GLY A 302 -6.69 3.14 0.04
CA GLY A 302 -7.90 2.48 0.52
C GLY A 302 -8.67 3.20 1.64
N LEU A 303 -8.14 4.30 2.17
CA LEU A 303 -8.79 5.09 3.21
C LEU A 303 -9.45 6.34 2.61
N PRO A 304 -10.68 6.66 3.03
CA PRO A 304 -11.37 7.85 2.55
C PRO A 304 -10.74 9.11 3.16
N PRO A 305 -10.73 10.25 2.46
CA PRO A 305 -10.30 11.52 3.02
C PRO A 305 -11.22 11.89 4.17
N LEU A 306 -10.64 12.04 5.36
CA LEU A 306 -11.37 12.40 6.57
C LEU A 306 -11.58 13.92 6.64
N VAL A 307 -12.45 14.42 5.80
CA VAL A 307 -13.03 15.75 6.05
C VAL A 307 -14.13 15.59 7.09
N VAL A 308 -14.16 16.48 8.05
CA VAL A 308 -15.01 16.46 9.26
C VAL A 308 -16.50 16.14 8.99
N ARG A 309 -17.01 16.44 7.79
CA ARG A 309 -18.40 16.17 7.37
C ARG A 309 -18.64 14.75 6.80
N GLY A 310 -17.61 13.93 6.61
CA GLY A 310 -17.71 12.59 5.97
C GLY A 310 -17.76 11.40 6.93
N ARG A 311 -17.68 11.60 8.26
CA ARG A 311 -17.59 10.51 9.25
C ARG A 311 -18.71 9.48 9.14
N LYS A 312 -19.97 9.93 8.97
CA LYS A 312 -21.12 9.02 8.80
C LYS A 312 -20.99 8.14 7.55
N LYS A 313 -20.49 8.70 6.44
CA LYS A 313 -20.32 7.99 5.16
C LYS A 313 -19.19 6.96 5.22
N VAL A 314 -18.11 7.24 5.96
CA VAL A 314 -17.00 6.31 6.21
C VAL A 314 -17.48 5.17 7.11
N SER A 315 -18.20 5.49 8.18
CA SER A 315 -18.78 4.50 9.10
C SER A 315 -19.73 3.55 8.38
N SER A 316 -20.64 4.06 7.54
CA SER A 316 -21.56 3.22 6.77
C SER A 316 -20.81 2.27 5.84
N ARG A 317 -19.75 2.72 5.14
CA ARG A 317 -18.97 1.88 4.22
C ARG A 317 -18.33 0.68 4.92
N VAL A 318 -17.74 0.86 6.10
CA VAL A 318 -17.14 -0.24 6.87
C VAL A 318 -18.21 -1.21 7.36
N LYS A 319 -19.31 -0.67 7.92
CA LYS A 319 -20.46 -1.47 8.35
C LYS A 319 -20.99 -2.32 7.18
N ASP A 320 -21.16 -1.71 6.00
CA ASP A 320 -21.65 -2.39 4.80
C ASP A 320 -20.66 -3.47 4.30
N GLN A 321 -19.35 -3.23 4.40
CA GLN A 321 -18.34 -4.23 4.02
C GLN A 321 -18.41 -5.47 4.93
N VAL A 322 -18.50 -5.28 6.24
CA VAL A 322 -18.62 -6.37 7.20
C VAL A 322 -19.97 -7.05 7.06
N GLY A 323 -21.06 -6.27 6.93
CA GLY A 323 -22.42 -6.77 6.75
C GLY A 323 -22.56 -7.67 5.53
N ARG A 324 -22.06 -7.24 4.36
CA ARG A 324 -22.08 -8.05 3.12
C ARG A 324 -21.36 -9.38 3.26
N LYS A 325 -20.22 -9.42 3.96
CA LYS A 325 -19.51 -10.67 4.24
C LYS A 325 -20.34 -11.59 5.13
N ILE A 326 -20.90 -11.08 6.21
CA ILE A 326 -21.73 -11.83 7.15
C ILE A 326 -23.01 -12.37 6.47
N ILE A 327 -23.68 -11.56 5.65
CA ILE A 327 -24.86 -11.96 4.89
C ILE A 327 -24.50 -13.13 3.95
N GLY A 328 -23.37 -13.08 3.28
CA GLY A 328 -22.90 -14.17 2.41
C GLY A 328 -22.64 -15.50 3.13
N TRP A 329 -22.50 -15.49 4.47
CA TRP A 329 -22.33 -16.69 5.30
C TRP A 329 -23.63 -17.20 5.93
N LYS A 330 -24.65 -16.36 6.09
CA LYS A 330 -25.92 -16.71 6.74
C LYS A 330 -26.67 -17.88 6.09
N GLY A 331 -26.51 -18.06 4.78
CA GLY A 331 -27.14 -19.16 4.03
C GLY A 331 -26.38 -20.48 4.10
N LYS A 332 -25.21 -20.56 4.73
CA LYS A 332 -24.38 -21.76 4.81
C LYS A 332 -24.56 -22.48 6.13
N LEU A 333 -24.57 -23.82 6.10
CA LEU A 333 -24.55 -24.68 7.29
C LEU A 333 -23.14 -24.61 7.93
N ILE A 334 -22.93 -23.63 8.81
CA ILE A 334 -21.63 -23.40 9.43
C ILE A 334 -21.74 -23.76 10.92
N SER A 335 -20.82 -24.65 11.38
CA SER A 335 -20.69 -25.01 12.79
C SER A 335 -20.29 -23.81 13.66
N ASN A 336 -20.47 -23.92 14.98
CA ASN A 336 -20.05 -22.87 15.92
C ASN A 336 -18.54 -22.58 15.82
N ALA A 337 -17.70 -23.62 15.65
CA ALA A 337 -16.26 -23.46 15.41
C ALA A 337 -15.99 -22.66 14.11
N GLY A 338 -16.70 -22.95 13.03
CA GLY A 338 -16.60 -22.19 11.80
C GLY A 338 -17.04 -20.72 11.95
N ARG A 339 -18.09 -20.45 12.74
CA ARG A 339 -18.52 -19.07 13.05
C ARG A 339 -17.47 -18.31 13.85
N GLU A 340 -16.84 -18.97 14.85
CA GLU A 340 -15.74 -18.38 15.62
C GLU A 340 -14.60 -17.92 14.69
N ILE A 341 -14.16 -18.82 13.80
CA ILE A 341 -13.09 -18.51 12.84
C ILE A 341 -13.47 -17.34 11.92
N LEU A 342 -14.68 -17.33 11.37
CA LEU A 342 -15.14 -16.27 10.48
C LEU A 342 -15.27 -14.92 11.18
N ILE A 343 -15.75 -14.89 12.44
CA ILE A 343 -15.80 -13.66 13.21
C ILE A 343 -14.37 -13.12 13.45
N LYS A 344 -13.46 -13.97 13.94
CA LYS A 344 -12.09 -13.56 14.30
C LYS A 344 -11.26 -13.18 13.07
N ALA A 345 -11.23 -14.06 12.06
CA ALA A 345 -10.36 -13.93 10.91
C ALA A 345 -10.88 -12.95 9.86
N VAL A 346 -12.20 -12.70 9.80
CA VAL A 346 -12.77 -11.86 8.74
C VAL A 346 -13.57 -10.69 9.29
N ALA A 347 -14.59 -10.90 10.13
CA ALA A 347 -15.44 -9.80 10.57
C ALA A 347 -14.66 -8.77 11.40
N GLN A 348 -13.92 -9.22 12.40
CA GLN A 348 -13.09 -8.38 13.28
C GLN A 348 -11.78 -7.92 12.62
N ALA A 349 -11.28 -8.64 11.60
CA ALA A 349 -10.09 -8.23 10.86
C ALA A 349 -10.37 -7.13 9.82
N THR A 350 -11.58 -7.08 9.27
CA THR A 350 -11.95 -6.12 8.21
C THR A 350 -11.71 -4.65 8.61
N PRO A 351 -12.10 -4.15 9.80
CA PRO A 351 -11.85 -2.77 10.20
C PRO A 351 -10.42 -2.49 10.69
N THR A 352 -9.57 -3.50 10.89
CA THR A 352 -8.25 -3.37 11.57
C THR A 352 -7.35 -2.31 10.93
N TYR A 353 -7.31 -2.23 9.59
CA TYR A 353 -6.49 -1.24 8.91
C TYR A 353 -6.95 0.20 9.20
N MET A 354 -8.27 0.44 9.15
CA MET A 354 -8.82 1.75 9.51
C MET A 354 -8.62 2.07 11.00
N MET A 355 -8.78 1.08 11.88
CA MET A 355 -8.52 1.19 13.31
C MET A 355 -7.05 1.53 13.62
N SER A 356 -6.11 1.07 12.79
CA SER A 356 -4.70 1.40 12.94
C SER A 356 -4.37 2.85 12.56
N CYS A 357 -5.29 3.54 11.86
CA CYS A 357 -5.10 4.92 11.41
C CYS A 357 -5.97 5.92 12.17
N PHE A 358 -7.16 5.51 12.62
CA PHE A 358 -8.18 6.41 13.14
C PHE A 358 -8.95 5.82 14.32
N LEU A 359 -9.31 6.69 15.25
CA LEU A 359 -10.24 6.35 16.30
C LEU A 359 -11.66 6.25 15.71
N LEU A 360 -12.20 5.05 15.68
CA LEU A 360 -13.56 4.83 15.18
C LEU A 360 -14.59 5.35 16.16
N PRO A 361 -15.74 5.90 15.68
CA PRO A 361 -16.85 6.25 16.53
C PRO A 361 -17.36 5.03 17.33
N GLU A 362 -17.72 5.23 18.57
CA GLU A 362 -18.26 4.18 19.44
C GLU A 362 -19.50 3.51 18.85
N SER A 363 -20.39 4.33 18.25
CA SER A 363 -21.58 3.81 17.54
C SER A 363 -21.22 2.81 16.44
N LEU A 364 -20.12 3.05 15.70
CA LEU A 364 -19.67 2.09 14.67
C LEU A 364 -19.13 0.80 15.28
N CYS A 365 -18.35 0.89 16.37
CA CYS A 365 -17.86 -0.29 17.07
C CYS A 365 -19.03 -1.14 17.61
N ASN A 366 -20.05 -0.49 18.17
CA ASN A 366 -21.28 -1.15 18.66
C ASN A 366 -22.08 -1.80 17.52
N ASP A 367 -22.19 -1.13 16.37
CA ASP A 367 -22.81 -1.70 15.17
C ASP A 367 -22.08 -2.96 14.68
N LEU A 368 -20.76 -2.91 14.61
CA LEU A 368 -19.93 -4.05 14.18
C LEU A 368 -20.00 -5.22 15.18
N ASN A 369 -19.98 -4.92 16.49
CA ASN A 369 -20.17 -5.91 17.55
C ASN A 369 -21.55 -6.56 17.44
N SER A 370 -22.60 -5.78 17.17
CA SER A 370 -23.95 -6.27 16.98
C SER A 370 -24.08 -7.21 15.76
N LEU A 371 -23.42 -6.87 14.64
CA LEU A 371 -23.36 -7.73 13.46
C LEU A 371 -22.68 -9.08 13.78
N ALA A 372 -21.54 -9.06 14.49
CA ALA A 372 -20.81 -10.25 14.89
C ALA A 372 -21.61 -11.10 15.87
N ARG A 373 -22.23 -10.50 16.90
CA ARG A 373 -23.11 -11.16 17.87
C ARG A 373 -24.29 -11.82 17.20
N ASN A 374 -24.97 -11.11 16.31
CA ASN A 374 -26.13 -11.65 15.58
C ASN A 374 -25.75 -12.84 14.70
N PHE A 375 -24.56 -12.82 14.11
CA PHE A 375 -24.04 -13.96 13.34
C PHE A 375 -23.65 -15.14 14.25
N TRP A 376 -23.01 -14.88 15.40
CA TRP A 376 -22.67 -15.91 16.38
C TRP A 376 -23.87 -16.71 16.82
N TRP A 377 -24.95 -16.02 17.22
CA TRP A 377 -26.19 -16.63 17.69
C TRP A 377 -27.08 -17.13 16.54
N GLY A 378 -26.67 -16.97 15.29
CA GLY A 378 -27.43 -17.43 14.12
C GLY A 378 -28.77 -16.73 13.94
N GLN A 379 -28.86 -15.44 14.32
CA GLN A 379 -30.08 -14.66 14.15
C GLN A 379 -30.39 -14.46 12.66
N LYS A 380 -31.66 -14.64 12.28
CA LYS A 380 -32.22 -14.35 10.96
C LYS A 380 -33.15 -13.13 11.08
N GLU A 381 -33.38 -12.41 9.98
CA GLU A 381 -34.20 -11.20 9.94
C GLU A 381 -35.60 -11.40 10.57
N ASN A 382 -36.20 -12.58 10.38
CA ASN A 382 -37.55 -12.94 10.85
C ASN A 382 -37.57 -13.84 12.10
N LYS A 383 -36.42 -14.24 12.68
CA LYS A 383 -36.36 -15.07 13.88
C LYS A 383 -35.25 -14.62 14.79
N ARG A 384 -35.60 -13.92 15.87
CA ARG A 384 -34.66 -13.61 16.94
C ARG A 384 -34.39 -14.87 17.77
N LYS A 385 -33.12 -15.22 17.92
CA LYS A 385 -32.66 -16.26 18.84
C LYS A 385 -32.18 -15.61 20.15
N VAL A 386 -32.36 -16.33 21.24
CA VAL A 386 -31.89 -15.89 22.56
C VAL A 386 -30.36 -15.86 22.56
N ALA A 387 -29.79 -14.76 23.02
CA ALA A 387 -28.35 -14.62 23.29
C ALA A 387 -28.11 -15.06 24.75
N TRP A 388 -27.65 -16.28 24.95
CA TRP A 388 -27.44 -16.87 26.27
C TRP A 388 -26.31 -16.23 27.08
N VAL A 389 -25.35 -15.59 26.40
CA VAL A 389 -24.18 -14.96 27.01
C VAL A 389 -24.01 -13.58 26.41
N SER A 390 -23.67 -12.61 27.27
CA SER A 390 -23.40 -11.23 26.82
C SER A 390 -22.19 -11.16 25.89
N TRP A 391 -22.13 -10.13 25.02
CA TRP A 391 -21.00 -9.95 24.10
C TRP A 391 -19.68 -9.68 24.83
N GLU A 392 -19.75 -8.94 25.92
CA GLU A 392 -18.64 -8.63 26.80
C GLU A 392 -18.01 -9.90 27.36
N LYS A 393 -18.83 -10.83 27.86
CA LYS A 393 -18.37 -12.14 28.35
C LYS A 393 -17.75 -12.98 27.23
N LEU A 394 -18.31 -12.94 26.02
CA LEU A 394 -17.71 -13.61 24.86
C LEU A 394 -16.35 -13.00 24.44
N CYS A 395 -16.08 -11.73 24.77
CA CYS A 395 -14.80 -11.07 24.51
C CYS A 395 -13.71 -11.45 25.52
N THR A 396 -14.04 -12.01 26.69
CA THR A 396 -13.03 -12.47 27.65
C THR A 396 -12.23 -13.67 27.10
N ARG A 397 -11.11 -13.97 27.72
CA ARG A 397 -10.23 -15.08 27.31
C ARG A 397 -10.93 -16.43 27.40
N LYS A 398 -10.53 -17.40 26.59
CA LYS A 398 -11.06 -18.77 26.65
C LYS A 398 -10.83 -19.41 28.01
N SER A 399 -9.69 -19.15 28.65
CA SER A 399 -9.37 -19.60 30.02
C SER A 399 -10.32 -19.04 31.08
N GLU A 400 -11.01 -17.94 30.80
CA GLU A 400 -11.97 -17.26 31.68
C GLU A 400 -13.43 -17.52 31.28
N GLY A 401 -13.65 -18.53 30.41
CA GLY A 401 -14.99 -18.93 29.95
C GLY A 401 -15.55 -18.07 28.82
N GLY A 402 -14.74 -17.22 28.19
CA GLY A 402 -15.11 -16.48 26.99
C GLY A 402 -14.74 -17.19 25.70
N MET A 403 -14.92 -16.51 24.58
CA MET A 403 -14.54 -16.97 23.24
C MET A 403 -13.27 -16.27 22.73
N GLY A 404 -12.78 -15.23 23.43
CA GLY A 404 -11.67 -14.40 23.01
C GLY A 404 -11.98 -13.60 21.76
N PHE A 405 -13.21 -13.14 21.59
CA PHE A 405 -13.54 -12.12 20.60
C PHE A 405 -12.91 -10.80 21.00
N LYS A 406 -12.62 -9.92 20.05
CA LYS A 406 -12.02 -8.62 20.34
C LYS A 406 -13.11 -7.63 20.74
N ASP A 407 -12.88 -6.92 21.86
CA ASP A 407 -13.53 -5.64 22.06
C ASP A 407 -12.93 -4.65 21.05
N LEU A 408 -13.76 -4.24 20.08
CA LEU A 408 -13.29 -3.40 18.97
C LEU A 408 -12.85 -2.02 19.43
N ARG A 409 -13.43 -1.46 20.52
CA ARG A 409 -13.05 -0.16 21.07
C ARG A 409 -11.66 -0.24 21.71
N ALA A 410 -11.46 -1.17 22.63
CA ALA A 410 -10.17 -1.39 23.28
C ALA A 410 -9.09 -1.78 22.26
N PHE A 411 -9.44 -2.60 21.27
CA PHE A 411 -8.51 -2.99 20.21
C PHE A 411 -8.11 -1.82 19.32
N ASN A 412 -9.05 -0.90 19.01
CA ASN A 412 -8.74 0.32 18.25
C ASN A 412 -7.76 1.23 19.01
N LEU A 413 -7.99 1.47 20.31
CA LEU A 413 -7.06 2.23 21.16
C LEU A 413 -5.67 1.58 21.18
N ALA A 414 -5.59 0.27 21.39
CA ALA A 414 -4.31 -0.45 21.39
C ALA A 414 -3.55 -0.33 20.04
N LEU A 415 -4.26 -0.35 18.92
CA LEU A 415 -3.66 -0.16 17.60
C LEU A 415 -3.12 1.27 17.41
N LEU A 416 -3.84 2.28 17.89
CA LEU A 416 -3.42 3.67 17.82
C LEU A 416 -2.26 3.96 18.77
N ALA A 417 -2.32 3.47 20.02
CA ALA A 417 -1.22 3.53 20.98
C ALA A 417 0.07 2.91 20.40
N LYS A 418 -0.05 1.78 19.70
CA LYS A 418 1.07 1.18 18.96
C LYS A 418 1.65 2.12 17.90
N GLN A 419 0.84 2.92 17.21
CA GLN A 419 1.35 3.91 16.26
C GLN A 419 2.08 5.06 16.97
N GLY A 420 1.53 5.58 18.07
CA GLY A 420 2.21 6.55 18.93
C GLY A 420 3.57 6.06 19.41
N TRP A 421 3.62 4.81 19.91
CA TRP A 421 4.87 4.15 20.30
C TRP A 421 5.87 4.03 19.15
N ARG A 422 5.41 3.73 17.93
CA ARG A 422 6.29 3.65 16.75
C ARG A 422 6.88 5.01 16.39
N ILE A 423 6.08 6.08 16.45
CA ILE A 423 6.55 7.45 16.19
C ILE A 423 7.65 7.80 17.21
N LEU A 424 7.42 7.50 18.48
CA LEU A 424 8.40 7.73 19.56
C LEU A 424 9.71 6.96 19.34
N ARG A 425 9.63 5.68 18.96
CA ARG A 425 10.79 4.78 18.83
C ARG A 425 11.61 4.94 17.56
N LYS A 426 11.15 5.76 16.59
CA LYS A 426 11.83 5.98 15.31
C LYS A 426 12.09 7.46 15.04
N PRO A 427 13.02 8.09 15.80
CA PRO A 427 13.26 9.53 15.72
C PRO A 427 13.79 10.01 14.35
N ASN A 428 14.42 9.11 13.58
CA ASN A 428 14.99 9.42 12.26
C ASN A 428 14.01 9.17 11.10
N SER A 429 12.72 8.91 11.36
CA SER A 429 11.75 8.70 10.29
C SER A 429 11.08 10.01 9.87
N LEU A 430 10.75 10.13 8.57
CA LEU A 430 9.99 11.26 8.04
C LEU A 430 8.68 11.49 8.84
N LEU A 431 7.99 10.40 9.20
CA LEU A 431 6.79 10.47 10.03
C LEU A 431 7.06 11.14 11.38
N HIS A 432 8.13 10.74 12.09
CA HIS A 432 8.51 11.35 13.37
C HIS A 432 8.82 12.85 13.19
N SER A 433 9.61 13.20 12.18
CA SER A 433 10.01 14.60 11.89
C SER A 433 8.78 15.48 11.66
N VAL A 434 7.80 15.02 10.89
CA VAL A 434 6.53 15.72 10.64
C VAL A 434 5.72 15.92 11.91
N PHE A 435 5.54 14.86 12.73
CA PHE A 435 4.73 14.93 13.94
C PHE A 435 5.42 15.70 15.05
N LYS A 436 6.73 15.53 15.22
CA LYS A 436 7.54 16.28 16.18
C LYS A 436 7.46 17.78 15.91
N ALA A 437 7.73 18.20 14.69
CA ALA A 437 7.69 19.61 14.33
C ALA A 437 6.31 20.25 14.58
N LYS A 438 5.22 19.53 14.33
CA LYS A 438 3.86 20.07 14.45
C LYS A 438 3.29 20.02 15.86
N TYR A 439 3.55 18.94 16.63
CA TYR A 439 2.83 18.65 17.86
C TYR A 439 3.70 18.57 19.11
N SER A 440 5.01 18.38 18.98
CA SER A 440 5.94 18.22 20.13
C SER A 440 7.29 18.91 19.89
N ALA A 441 7.31 20.05 19.21
CA ALA A 441 8.56 20.76 18.90
C ALA A 441 9.38 21.12 20.14
N MET A 442 8.71 21.55 21.21
CA MET A 442 9.34 22.04 22.46
C MET A 442 9.18 21.13 23.67
N VAL A 443 8.45 20.01 23.50
CA VAL A 443 8.14 19.07 24.59
C VAL A 443 8.39 17.64 24.14
N SER A 444 8.46 16.71 25.07
CA SER A 444 8.50 15.29 24.71
C SER A 444 7.20 14.83 24.03
N PHE A 445 7.27 13.77 23.23
CA PHE A 445 6.07 13.21 22.58
C PHE A 445 4.98 12.81 23.60
N MET A 446 5.38 12.33 24.78
CA MET A 446 4.44 11.89 25.83
C MET A 446 3.75 13.06 26.53
N GLU A 447 4.33 14.25 26.51
CA GLU A 447 3.77 15.48 27.08
C GLU A 447 3.02 16.31 26.05
N ALA A 448 3.04 15.88 24.78
CA ALA A 448 2.42 16.60 23.70
C ALA A 448 0.90 16.65 23.83
N GLN A 449 0.36 17.85 23.80
CA GLN A 449 -1.08 18.11 23.84
C GLN A 449 -1.71 18.17 22.46
N LEU A 450 -3.03 18.19 22.40
CA LEU A 450 -3.76 18.32 21.13
C LEU A 450 -3.40 19.58 20.33
N GLY A 451 -3.06 20.67 21.02
CA GLY A 451 -2.72 21.94 20.41
C GLY A 451 -3.89 22.61 19.68
N ARG A 452 -3.59 23.72 18.95
CA ARG A 452 -4.57 24.42 18.12
C ARG A 452 -4.75 23.68 16.79
N ASN A 453 -5.99 23.40 16.38
CA ASN A 453 -6.33 22.77 15.11
C ASN A 453 -5.66 21.40 14.85
N PRO A 454 -5.74 20.42 15.77
CA PRO A 454 -5.15 19.10 15.56
C PRO A 454 -5.87 18.35 14.44
N SER A 455 -5.09 17.58 13.66
CA SER A 455 -5.65 16.68 12.65
C SER A 455 -6.47 15.56 13.30
N TYR A 456 -7.28 14.85 12.51
CA TYR A 456 -7.99 13.69 13.02
C TYR A 456 -7.04 12.54 13.38
N VAL A 457 -5.95 12.40 12.65
CA VAL A 457 -4.90 11.42 12.95
C VAL A 457 -4.31 11.69 14.33
N TRP A 458 -3.88 12.93 14.60
CA TRP A 458 -3.29 13.30 15.88
C TRP A 458 -4.28 13.13 17.04
N ARG A 459 -5.54 13.59 16.86
CA ARG A 459 -6.60 13.35 17.86
C ARG A 459 -6.79 11.87 18.18
N SER A 460 -6.68 11.02 17.17
CA SER A 460 -6.83 9.58 17.33
C SER A 460 -5.67 8.96 18.12
N ILE A 461 -4.44 9.42 17.87
CA ILE A 461 -3.23 8.93 18.55
C ILE A 461 -3.21 9.39 20.01
N VAL A 462 -3.53 10.66 20.27
CA VAL A 462 -3.54 11.21 21.65
C VAL A 462 -4.65 10.62 22.51
N ALA A 463 -5.75 10.19 21.91
CA ALA A 463 -6.86 9.54 22.64
C ALA A 463 -6.54 8.10 23.05
N ALA A 464 -5.45 7.52 22.60
CA ALA A 464 -5.04 6.14 22.86
C ALA A 464 -3.90 6.05 23.84
#